data_278f84c032a9aef8d615893c62c48477
#
_entry.id   278f84c032a9aef8d615893c62c48477
#
_cell.length_a   1.000
_cell.length_b   1.000
_cell.length_c   1.000
_cell.angle_alpha   90.00
_cell.angle_beta   90.00
_cell.angle_gamma   90.00
#
_symmetry.space_group_name_H-M   'P 1'
#
loop_
_entity.id
_entity.type
_entity.pdbx_description
1 polymer ?
#
loop_
_entity_poly.entity_id
_entity_poly.type
_entity_poly.pdbx_seq_one_letter_code
_entity_poly.pdbx_strand_id
1 'polypeptide(L)'
;MKVDYSFIERIIREDSQLMVDDAKRTPLYGNPSSDKPIIADFTEYSPLHKGHRHCMFEAKKKVPGGLFVAVIPGPLERSGRGLPYIMTRQARAKAAIMVGADVAVEGPPMGVMGSGQYSLCLARMFKALDADYIPRGYKPMEGFREILDRINKGHRVVPRPYRIVDLETGETILEGKLEEDNYVILSLSRALGKIGFDFRDKFIFVERLEGVSGTLIREAASKDRLSEVEDMLPPETLRVLRDEISQGRAPLHETRLKDKIIENANILEHDELLNLNLFDEKTANAIIENRPFNSIGEILACIPRGFSRHYKNRILSVLEAKVHKGLISKYIENYPSTIRVLDYMDEEVLKEFKDRIPHRRLEVWQ
;
A
#
# COMPACT_ATOMS: atom_id res chain seq x y z
N MET A 1 10.21 -19.90 -0.70
CA MET A 1 11.28 -18.86 -0.68
C MET A 1 11.24 -18.19 0.69
N LYS A 2 12.36 -18.18 1.42
CA LYS A 2 12.42 -17.44 2.70
C LYS A 2 12.59 -15.96 2.37
N VAL A 3 11.75 -15.11 2.96
CA VAL A 3 11.90 -13.66 2.85
C VAL A 3 13.13 -13.26 3.64
N ASP A 4 14.09 -12.59 2.99
CA ASP A 4 15.27 -12.07 3.66
C ASP A 4 14.97 -10.69 4.26
N TYR A 5 14.65 -10.68 5.55
CA TYR A 5 14.35 -9.44 6.28
C TYR A 5 15.56 -8.54 6.48
N SER A 6 16.77 -9.08 6.49
CA SER A 6 18.00 -8.27 6.55
C SER A 6 18.20 -7.46 5.28
N PHE A 7 17.85 -8.05 4.13
CA PHE A 7 17.82 -7.37 2.85
C PHE A 7 16.82 -6.21 2.84
N ILE A 8 15.64 -6.40 3.43
CA ILE A 8 14.58 -5.39 3.48
C ILE A 8 14.96 -4.23 4.39
N GLU A 9 15.53 -4.51 5.57
CA GLU A 9 16.03 -3.47 6.46
C GLU A 9 17.12 -2.65 5.77
N ARG A 10 18.02 -3.32 5.03
CA ARG A 10 19.06 -2.69 4.23
C ARG A 10 18.47 -1.77 3.17
N ILE A 11 17.48 -2.21 2.38
CA ILE A 11 16.81 -1.38 1.37
C ILE A 11 16.19 -0.13 2.01
N ILE A 12 15.45 -0.26 3.10
CA ILE A 12 14.84 0.89 3.78
C ILE A 12 15.92 1.84 4.28
N ARG A 13 17.03 1.32 4.78
CA ARG A 13 18.15 2.11 5.27
C ARG A 13 18.89 2.82 4.14
N GLU A 14 19.17 2.13 3.04
CA GLU A 14 19.79 2.67 1.83
C GLU A 14 18.91 3.77 1.21
N ASP A 15 17.59 3.54 1.11
CA ASP A 15 16.64 4.55 0.66
C ASP A 15 16.65 5.79 1.54
N SER A 16 16.67 5.60 2.85
CA SER A 16 16.71 6.72 3.79
C SER A 16 18.00 7.53 3.65
N GLN A 17 19.13 6.88 3.31
CA GLN A 17 20.40 7.55 3.08
C GLN A 17 20.42 8.28 1.75
N LEU A 18 19.96 7.65 0.67
CA LEU A 18 19.83 8.29 -0.66
C LEU A 18 18.97 9.55 -0.60
N MET A 19 17.90 9.52 0.17
CA MET A 19 17.01 10.66 0.39
C MET A 19 17.74 11.84 1.03
N VAL A 20 18.61 11.59 2.00
CA VAL A 20 19.40 12.64 2.64
C VAL A 20 20.38 13.26 1.64
N ASP A 21 20.99 12.42 0.80
CA ASP A 21 21.96 12.85 -0.21
C ASP A 21 21.27 13.62 -1.36
N ASP A 22 20.09 13.18 -1.79
CA ASP A 22 19.31 13.87 -2.83
C ASP A 22 18.74 15.21 -2.37
N ALA A 23 18.38 15.34 -1.08
CA ALA A 23 17.95 16.62 -0.52
C ALA A 23 19.05 17.71 -0.56
N LYS A 24 20.31 17.29 -0.67
CA LYS A 24 21.48 18.17 -0.82
C LYS A 24 21.81 18.45 -2.28
N ARG A 25 21.24 17.75 -3.24
CA ARG A 25 21.46 17.94 -4.67
C ARG A 25 20.46 18.93 -5.21
N THR A 26 20.93 19.80 -6.08
CA THR A 26 20.06 20.71 -6.85
C THR A 26 19.03 19.87 -7.59
N PRO A 27 17.73 20.23 -7.55
CA PRO A 27 16.71 19.49 -8.26
C PRO A 27 17.11 19.27 -9.72
N LEU A 28 16.92 18.07 -10.23
CA LEU A 28 17.07 17.79 -11.66
C LEU A 28 15.94 18.54 -12.37
N TYR A 29 16.25 19.68 -12.97
CA TYR A 29 15.28 20.48 -13.70
C TYR A 29 15.25 20.05 -15.17
N GLY A 30 14.17 19.43 -15.54
CA GLY A 30 13.73 19.34 -16.92
C GLY A 30 12.23 19.62 -16.94
N ASN A 31 11.76 20.44 -17.87
CA ASN A 31 10.33 20.46 -18.14
C ASN A 31 9.94 19.10 -18.70
N PRO A 32 8.77 18.55 -18.32
CA PRO A 32 8.26 17.35 -18.94
C PRO A 32 8.27 17.51 -20.47
N SER A 33 8.81 16.53 -21.17
CA SER A 33 8.78 16.48 -22.64
C SER A 33 7.59 15.67 -23.17
N SER A 34 6.83 15.06 -22.27
CA SER A 34 5.56 14.40 -22.53
C SER A 34 4.44 15.08 -21.74
N ASP A 35 3.29 15.27 -22.38
CA ASP A 35 2.05 15.82 -21.80
C ASP A 35 1.01 14.72 -21.48
N LYS A 36 1.36 13.44 -21.68
CA LYS A 36 0.46 12.32 -21.36
C LYS A 36 0.01 12.35 -19.91
N PRO A 37 -1.30 12.34 -19.64
CA PRO A 37 -1.79 12.31 -18.26
C PRO A 37 -1.32 11.07 -17.51
N ILE A 38 -0.94 11.20 -16.25
CA ILE A 38 -0.63 10.08 -15.35
C ILE A 38 -1.87 9.74 -14.54
N ILE A 39 -2.31 8.48 -14.67
CA ILE A 39 -3.36 7.85 -13.86
C ILE A 39 -2.65 7.00 -12.82
N ALA A 40 -2.49 7.50 -11.59
CA ALA A 40 -1.78 6.78 -10.54
C ALA A 40 -2.75 6.02 -9.64
N ASP A 41 -2.70 4.70 -9.67
CA ASP A 41 -3.47 3.82 -8.80
C ASP A 41 -2.58 3.17 -7.74
N PHE A 42 -3.12 3.09 -6.54
CA PHE A 42 -2.51 2.34 -5.46
C PHE A 42 -3.41 1.17 -5.08
N THR A 43 -2.90 -0.03 -5.27
CA THR A 43 -3.60 -1.25 -4.89
C THR A 43 -2.61 -2.35 -4.52
N GLU A 44 -2.95 -3.13 -3.50
CA GLU A 44 -2.08 -4.22 -3.05
C GLU A 44 -1.93 -5.35 -4.09
N TYR A 45 -2.90 -5.52 -4.97
CA TYR A 45 -2.96 -6.59 -5.99
C TYR A 45 -2.58 -7.98 -5.44
N SER A 46 -3.22 -8.36 -4.35
CA SER A 46 -2.93 -9.62 -3.65
C SER A 46 -4.13 -10.58 -3.61
N PRO A 47 -4.48 -11.20 -4.76
CA PRO A 47 -4.03 -10.91 -6.13
C PRO A 47 -4.83 -9.78 -6.80
N LEU A 48 -4.42 -9.36 -7.99
CA LEU A 48 -5.23 -8.50 -8.87
C LEU A 48 -6.46 -9.31 -9.32
N HIS A 49 -7.65 -8.84 -9.02
CA HIS A 49 -8.92 -9.50 -9.32
C HIS A 49 -9.79 -8.65 -10.25
N LYS A 50 -10.91 -9.20 -10.74
CA LYS A 50 -11.79 -8.51 -11.69
C LYS A 50 -12.26 -7.13 -11.22
N GLY A 51 -12.44 -6.91 -9.92
CA GLY A 51 -12.77 -5.59 -9.37
C GLY A 51 -11.65 -4.56 -9.58
N HIS A 52 -10.38 -4.96 -9.43
CA HIS A 52 -9.23 -4.08 -9.73
C HIS A 52 -9.13 -3.80 -11.23
N ARG A 53 -9.28 -4.84 -12.07
CA ARG A 53 -9.31 -4.67 -13.52
C ARG A 53 -10.41 -3.71 -13.97
N HIS A 54 -11.60 -3.82 -13.39
CA HIS A 54 -12.72 -2.93 -13.68
C HIS A 54 -12.35 -1.47 -13.36
N CYS A 55 -11.78 -1.21 -12.18
CA CYS A 55 -11.35 0.14 -11.78
C CYS A 55 -10.29 0.69 -12.76
N MET A 56 -9.31 -0.11 -13.15
CA MET A 56 -8.27 0.25 -14.13
C MET A 56 -8.89 0.61 -15.49
N PHE A 57 -9.79 -0.21 -16.02
CA PHE A 57 -10.39 0.02 -17.32
C PHE A 57 -11.33 1.23 -17.36
N GLU A 58 -12.13 1.42 -16.32
CA GLU A 58 -12.97 2.62 -16.22
C GLU A 58 -12.11 3.90 -16.11
N ALA A 59 -10.98 3.85 -15.43
CA ALA A 59 -10.05 4.96 -15.39
C ALA A 59 -9.41 5.25 -16.75
N LYS A 60 -8.88 4.23 -17.43
CA LYS A 60 -8.30 4.38 -18.79
C LYS A 60 -9.34 4.84 -19.82
N LYS A 61 -10.59 4.41 -19.69
CA LYS A 61 -11.70 4.88 -20.54
C LYS A 61 -12.02 6.36 -20.32
N LYS A 62 -11.94 6.84 -19.10
CA LYS A 62 -12.15 8.27 -18.76
C LYS A 62 -10.98 9.16 -19.20
N VAL A 63 -9.79 8.61 -19.30
CA VAL A 63 -8.55 9.33 -19.65
C VAL A 63 -7.86 8.62 -20.81
N PRO A 64 -8.41 8.74 -22.03
CA PRO A 64 -7.82 8.09 -23.20
C PRO A 64 -6.38 8.56 -23.45
N GLY A 65 -5.47 7.62 -23.69
CA GLY A 65 -4.05 7.92 -23.92
C GLY A 65 -3.23 8.21 -22.66
N GLY A 66 -3.85 8.24 -21.49
CA GLY A 66 -3.12 8.39 -20.24
C GLY A 66 -2.28 7.17 -19.87
N LEU A 67 -1.17 7.39 -19.18
CA LEU A 67 -0.31 6.34 -18.62
C LEU A 67 -0.88 5.85 -17.30
N PHE A 68 -1.29 4.58 -17.23
CA PHE A 68 -1.74 3.97 -15.98
C PHE A 68 -0.54 3.44 -15.17
N VAL A 69 -0.24 4.10 -14.08
CA VAL A 69 0.86 3.76 -13.18
C VAL A 69 0.33 3.03 -11.95
N ALA A 70 0.63 1.74 -11.84
CA ALA A 70 0.26 0.92 -10.70
C ALA A 70 1.30 1.05 -9.58
N VAL A 71 0.95 1.66 -8.45
CA VAL A 71 1.80 1.74 -7.26
C VAL A 71 1.59 0.48 -6.41
N ILE A 72 2.56 -0.43 -6.40
CA ILE A 72 2.49 -1.74 -5.77
C ILE A 72 3.28 -1.74 -4.46
N PRO A 73 2.62 -1.87 -3.30
CA PRO A 73 3.35 -1.89 -2.04
C PRO A 73 4.36 -3.03 -1.99
N GLY A 74 5.56 -2.70 -1.59
CA GLY A 74 6.71 -3.60 -1.42
C GLY A 74 7.28 -3.41 -0.02
N PRO A 75 8.54 -3.33 0.16
CA PRO A 75 9.56 -4.35 -0.01
C PRO A 75 9.49 -5.50 1.01
N LEU A 76 8.50 -5.54 1.91
CA LEU A 76 8.39 -6.57 2.98
C LEU A 76 7.50 -7.75 2.66
N GLU A 77 6.87 -7.77 1.52
CA GLU A 77 5.84 -8.77 1.17
C GLU A 77 4.76 -8.92 2.27
N ARG A 78 4.48 -7.83 3.00
CA ARG A 78 3.43 -7.72 4.02
C ARG A 78 2.47 -6.59 3.68
N SER A 79 1.19 -6.93 3.68
CA SER A 79 0.09 -6.01 3.38
C SER A 79 -0.12 -4.96 4.47
N GLY A 80 -0.90 -3.93 4.20
CA GLY A 80 -1.36 -3.00 5.21
C GLY A 80 -2.20 -3.65 6.33
N ARG A 81 -2.65 -4.90 6.12
CA ARG A 81 -3.28 -5.73 7.16
C ARG A 81 -2.25 -6.49 8.03
N GLY A 82 -0.96 -6.34 7.75
CA GLY A 82 0.13 -7.05 8.43
C GLY A 82 0.19 -8.54 8.08
N LEU A 83 -0.47 -8.97 7.02
CA LEU A 83 -0.47 -10.36 6.55
C LEU A 83 0.43 -10.50 5.31
N PRO A 84 1.04 -11.67 5.08
CA PRO A 84 1.75 -11.94 3.85
C PRO A 84 0.87 -11.72 2.63
N TYR A 85 1.46 -11.18 1.55
CA TYR A 85 0.81 -11.17 0.25
C TYR A 85 0.70 -12.60 -0.30
N ILE A 86 -0.14 -12.79 -1.31
CA ILE A 86 -0.24 -14.08 -1.99
C ILE A 86 0.96 -14.33 -2.92
N MET A 87 1.50 -13.27 -3.50
CA MET A 87 2.64 -13.29 -4.43
C MET A 87 3.62 -12.17 -4.08
N THR A 88 4.85 -12.31 -4.58
CA THR A 88 5.88 -11.26 -4.50
C THR A 88 5.44 -9.98 -5.23
N ARG A 89 6.08 -8.85 -4.92
CA ARG A 89 5.78 -7.59 -5.61
C ARG A 89 6.10 -7.65 -7.11
N GLN A 90 7.12 -8.41 -7.52
CA GLN A 90 7.45 -8.63 -8.92
C GLN A 90 6.33 -9.39 -9.64
N ALA A 91 5.82 -10.47 -9.07
CA ALA A 91 4.71 -11.22 -9.65
C ALA A 91 3.42 -10.37 -9.70
N ARG A 92 3.18 -9.53 -8.69
CA ARG A 92 2.04 -8.60 -8.67
C ARG A 92 2.18 -7.50 -9.72
N ALA A 93 3.41 -6.98 -9.94
CA ALA A 93 3.72 -6.03 -11.01
C ALA A 93 3.47 -6.65 -12.38
N LYS A 94 4.05 -7.86 -12.63
CA LYS A 94 3.82 -8.62 -13.85
C LYS A 94 2.33 -8.82 -14.14
N ALA A 95 1.55 -9.21 -13.13
CA ALA A 95 0.10 -9.36 -13.28
C ALA A 95 -0.58 -8.02 -13.63
N ALA A 96 -0.15 -6.90 -13.03
CA ALA A 96 -0.71 -5.59 -13.33
C ALA A 96 -0.45 -5.17 -14.79
N ILE A 97 0.78 -5.33 -15.28
CA ILE A 97 1.13 -5.03 -16.67
C ILE A 97 0.34 -5.92 -17.63
N MET A 98 0.31 -7.22 -17.38
CA MET A 98 -0.43 -8.15 -18.24
C MET A 98 -1.94 -7.89 -18.28
N VAL A 99 -2.53 -7.32 -17.23
CA VAL A 99 -3.95 -6.94 -17.19
C VAL A 99 -4.21 -5.60 -17.85
N GLY A 100 -3.19 -4.73 -17.98
CA GLY A 100 -3.33 -3.48 -18.75
C GLY A 100 -2.81 -2.22 -18.05
N ALA A 101 -2.03 -2.33 -16.99
CA ALA A 101 -1.24 -1.21 -16.49
C ALA A 101 -0.08 -0.92 -17.47
N ASP A 102 0.32 0.32 -17.59
CA ASP A 102 1.40 0.73 -18.48
C ASP A 102 2.76 0.65 -17.76
N VAL A 103 2.80 1.05 -16.49
CA VAL A 103 3.99 0.98 -15.64
C VAL A 103 3.59 0.51 -14.23
N ALA A 104 4.41 -0.32 -13.61
CA ALA A 104 4.28 -0.73 -12.21
C ALA A 104 5.47 -0.22 -11.41
N VAL A 105 5.22 0.55 -10.34
CA VAL A 105 6.26 1.11 -9.46
C VAL A 105 6.13 0.59 -8.04
N GLU A 106 7.25 0.54 -7.32
CA GLU A 106 7.28 0.09 -5.93
C GLU A 106 6.66 1.12 -4.99
N GLY A 107 5.70 0.69 -4.19
CA GLY A 107 5.09 1.47 -3.12
C GLY A 107 5.77 1.24 -1.75
N PRO A 108 5.28 1.90 -0.68
CA PRO A 108 5.89 1.83 0.65
C PRO A 108 5.74 0.46 1.34
N PRO A 109 6.58 0.15 2.36
CA PRO A 109 6.52 -1.08 3.14
C PRO A 109 5.37 -1.06 4.15
N MET A 110 4.13 -1.18 3.69
CA MET A 110 2.91 -0.99 4.49
C MET A 110 2.83 -1.90 5.71
N GLY A 111 3.37 -3.11 5.63
CA GLY A 111 3.25 -4.12 6.67
C GLY A 111 3.93 -3.79 7.99
N VAL A 112 4.83 -2.81 8.00
CA VAL A 112 5.53 -2.29 9.20
C VAL A 112 5.16 -0.86 9.53
N MET A 113 4.16 -0.29 8.86
CA MET A 113 3.71 1.09 9.00
C MET A 113 2.32 1.20 9.61
N GLY A 114 2.07 2.26 10.37
CA GLY A 114 0.71 2.67 10.74
C GLY A 114 -0.08 3.18 9.54
N SER A 115 -1.41 3.13 9.61
CA SER A 115 -2.27 3.57 8.50
C SER A 115 -2.00 5.02 8.08
N GLY A 116 -1.78 5.92 9.03
CA GLY A 116 -1.41 7.31 8.73
C GLY A 116 -0.02 7.46 8.11
N GLN A 117 0.92 6.58 8.44
CA GLN A 117 2.28 6.58 7.89
C GLN A 117 2.26 6.17 6.41
N TYR A 118 1.64 5.03 6.08
CA TYR A 118 1.62 4.59 4.68
C TYR A 118 0.71 5.47 3.79
N SER A 119 -0.39 6.00 4.31
CA SER A 119 -1.23 6.95 3.54
C SER A 119 -0.44 8.21 3.17
N LEU A 120 0.44 8.68 4.06
CA LEU A 120 1.30 9.82 3.78
C LEU A 120 2.36 9.49 2.71
N CYS A 121 2.97 8.30 2.77
CA CYS A 121 3.87 7.84 1.71
C CYS A 121 3.14 7.74 0.36
N LEU A 122 1.93 7.18 0.33
CA LEU A 122 1.15 7.09 -0.91
C LEU A 122 0.81 8.47 -1.49
N ALA A 123 0.40 9.41 -0.65
CA ALA A 123 0.17 10.77 -1.09
C ALA A 123 1.43 11.42 -1.69
N ARG A 124 2.59 11.20 -1.05
CA ARG A 124 3.89 11.68 -1.57
C ARG A 124 4.28 10.99 -2.87
N MET A 125 4.00 9.70 -3.04
CA MET A 125 4.21 9.00 -4.31
C MET A 125 3.35 9.62 -5.42
N PHE A 126 2.06 9.86 -5.19
CA PHE A 126 1.20 10.49 -6.19
C PHE A 126 1.67 11.91 -6.55
N LYS A 127 2.15 12.66 -5.57
CA LYS A 127 2.77 13.97 -5.82
C LYS A 127 4.09 13.83 -6.62
N ALA A 128 4.89 12.82 -6.33
CA ALA A 128 6.16 12.57 -7.03
C ALA A 128 5.96 12.10 -8.47
N LEU A 129 4.90 11.34 -8.72
CA LEU A 129 4.46 10.94 -10.06
C LEU A 129 3.79 12.08 -10.84
N ASP A 130 3.53 13.23 -10.19
CA ASP A 130 2.74 14.31 -10.75
C ASP A 130 1.40 13.83 -11.29
N ALA A 131 0.69 13.04 -10.46
CA ALA A 131 -0.53 12.35 -10.83
C ALA A 131 -1.64 13.34 -11.24
N ASP A 132 -2.18 13.16 -12.45
CA ASP A 132 -3.32 13.93 -12.95
C ASP A 132 -4.62 13.33 -12.48
N TYR A 133 -4.70 11.99 -12.38
CA TYR A 133 -5.88 11.28 -11.95
C TYR A 133 -5.57 10.15 -10.97
N ILE A 134 -6.51 9.92 -10.05
CA ILE A 134 -6.39 8.92 -8.97
C ILE A 134 -7.66 8.07 -8.95
N PRO A 135 -7.67 6.90 -9.60
CA PRO A 135 -8.82 6.01 -9.57
C PRO A 135 -9.02 5.39 -8.19
N ARG A 136 -10.28 5.32 -7.74
CA ARG A 136 -10.65 4.68 -6.47
C ARG A 136 -11.97 3.92 -6.57
N GLY A 137 -11.89 2.63 -6.29
CA GLY A 137 -13.08 1.82 -6.11
C GLY A 137 -13.78 2.16 -4.79
N TYR A 138 -15.10 2.37 -4.82
CA TYR A 138 -15.90 2.60 -3.63
C TYR A 138 -17.07 1.60 -3.54
N LYS A 139 -17.51 1.33 -2.32
CA LYS A 139 -18.70 0.53 -2.06
C LYS A 139 -19.90 1.48 -1.91
N PRO A 140 -20.96 1.30 -2.73
CA PRO A 140 -22.14 2.14 -2.63
C PRO A 140 -22.76 2.07 -1.23
N MET A 141 -23.12 3.22 -0.72
CA MET A 141 -23.93 3.36 0.50
C MET A 141 -24.66 4.71 0.47
N GLU A 142 -25.76 4.79 1.19
CA GLU A 142 -26.55 6.03 1.30
C GLU A 142 -25.68 7.19 1.82
N GLY A 143 -25.81 8.37 1.23
CA GLY A 143 -25.05 9.58 1.58
C GLY A 143 -23.58 9.58 1.14
N PHE A 144 -23.01 8.47 0.66
CA PHE A 144 -21.59 8.43 0.34
C PHE A 144 -21.22 9.22 -0.93
N ARG A 145 -22.15 9.35 -1.88
CA ARG A 145 -21.93 10.18 -3.09
C ARG A 145 -21.62 11.64 -2.75
N GLU A 146 -22.30 12.20 -1.77
CA GLU A 146 -22.02 13.56 -1.32
C GLU A 146 -20.60 13.70 -0.75
N ILE A 147 -20.11 12.69 -0.01
CA ILE A 147 -18.74 12.65 0.48
C ILE A 147 -17.75 12.68 -0.71
N LEU A 148 -17.99 11.86 -1.74
CA LEU A 148 -17.15 11.81 -2.93
C LEU A 148 -17.14 13.14 -3.69
N ASP A 149 -18.30 13.79 -3.83
CA ASP A 149 -18.44 15.08 -4.49
C ASP A 149 -17.68 16.19 -3.74
N ARG A 150 -17.75 16.19 -2.40
CA ARG A 150 -17.00 17.13 -1.57
C ARG A 150 -15.48 16.91 -1.68
N ILE A 151 -15.03 15.65 -1.67
CA ILE A 151 -13.63 15.33 -1.89
C ILE A 151 -13.17 15.81 -3.27
N ASN A 152 -13.95 15.61 -4.32
CA ASN A 152 -13.61 16.10 -5.67
C ASN A 152 -13.54 17.63 -5.75
N LYS A 153 -14.32 18.34 -4.95
CA LYS A 153 -14.21 19.80 -4.81
C LYS A 153 -12.99 20.24 -3.98
N GLY A 154 -12.19 19.30 -3.48
CA GLY A 154 -11.01 19.57 -2.67
C GLY A 154 -11.27 19.76 -1.19
N HIS A 155 -12.47 19.44 -0.70
CA HIS A 155 -12.78 19.53 0.73
C HIS A 155 -12.09 18.43 1.52
N ARG A 156 -11.66 18.77 2.74
CA ARG A 156 -11.12 17.81 3.70
C ARG A 156 -12.25 17.15 4.48
N VAL A 157 -12.61 15.96 4.09
CA VAL A 157 -13.64 15.17 4.76
C VAL A 157 -12.98 14.19 5.73
N VAL A 158 -13.42 14.19 6.99
CA VAL A 158 -12.80 13.39 8.04
C VAL A 158 -13.81 12.57 8.84
N PRO A 159 -13.45 11.35 9.23
CA PRO A 159 -14.25 10.58 10.17
C PRO A 159 -14.08 11.13 11.60
N ARG A 160 -15.19 11.23 12.29
CA ARG A 160 -15.32 11.46 13.74
C ARG A 160 -16.06 10.28 14.37
N PRO A 161 -16.10 10.11 15.69
CA PRO A 161 -16.93 9.08 16.28
C PRO A 161 -18.38 9.18 15.78
N TYR A 162 -18.83 8.13 15.12
CA TYR A 162 -20.21 7.97 14.57
C TYR A 162 -20.67 9.03 13.55
N ARG A 163 -19.78 9.80 12.95
CA ARG A 163 -20.12 10.77 11.90
C ARG A 163 -18.95 11.10 10.98
N ILE A 164 -19.28 11.58 9.78
CA ILE A 164 -18.33 12.10 8.80
C ILE A 164 -18.57 13.60 8.66
N VAL A 165 -17.51 14.39 8.78
CA VAL A 165 -17.58 15.85 8.83
C VAL A 165 -16.72 16.46 7.72
N ASP A 166 -17.26 17.45 7.06
CA ASP A 166 -16.53 18.35 6.17
C ASP A 166 -15.84 19.42 7.01
N LEU A 167 -14.52 19.52 6.93
CA LEU A 167 -13.76 20.49 7.74
C LEU A 167 -13.83 21.91 7.18
N GLU A 168 -14.17 22.12 5.92
CA GLU A 168 -14.31 23.44 5.31
C GLU A 168 -15.63 24.11 5.71
N THR A 169 -16.71 23.33 5.82
CA THR A 169 -18.04 23.87 6.17
C THR A 169 -18.43 23.62 7.62
N GLY A 170 -17.78 22.68 8.30
CA GLY A 170 -18.16 22.20 9.64
C GLY A 170 -19.38 21.27 9.65
N GLU A 171 -19.94 20.96 8.49
CA GLU A 171 -21.16 20.18 8.33
C GLU A 171 -20.95 18.69 8.57
N THR A 172 -21.89 18.02 9.22
CA THR A 172 -21.96 16.56 9.27
C THR A 172 -22.64 16.04 8.00
N ILE A 173 -21.86 15.37 7.14
CA ILE A 173 -22.35 14.86 5.86
C ILE A 173 -23.06 13.51 6.05
N LEU A 174 -22.54 12.68 6.94
CA LEU A 174 -23.06 11.34 7.18
C LEU A 174 -23.00 11.02 8.68
N GLU A 175 -24.08 10.49 9.22
CA GLU A 175 -24.10 9.87 10.54
C GLU A 175 -23.86 8.37 10.43
N GLY A 176 -23.08 7.80 11.38
CA GLY A 176 -22.76 6.38 11.40
C GLY A 176 -21.31 6.07 11.04
N LYS A 177 -21.08 4.84 10.58
CA LYS A 177 -19.75 4.32 10.21
C LYS A 177 -19.69 4.06 8.72
N LEU A 178 -18.53 4.37 8.13
CA LEU A 178 -18.23 3.97 6.75
C LEU A 178 -17.83 2.49 6.69
N GLU A 179 -18.09 1.89 5.54
CA GLU A 179 -17.44 0.63 5.14
C GLU A 179 -15.92 0.80 5.12
N GLU A 180 -15.17 -0.23 5.52
CA GLU A 180 -13.71 -0.18 5.66
C GLU A 180 -13.02 0.34 4.39
N ASP A 181 -13.49 -0.12 3.24
CA ASP A 181 -12.94 0.24 1.94
C ASP A 181 -13.11 1.74 1.61
N ASN A 182 -14.22 2.34 2.04
CA ASN A 182 -14.51 3.74 1.82
C ASN A 182 -13.63 4.65 2.70
N TYR A 183 -13.18 4.17 3.87
CA TYR A 183 -12.21 4.90 4.70
C TYR A 183 -10.88 5.18 4.00
N VAL A 184 -10.46 4.30 3.08
CA VAL A 184 -9.20 4.48 2.34
C VAL A 184 -9.25 5.77 1.51
N ILE A 185 -10.41 6.10 0.93
CA ILE A 185 -10.61 7.33 0.14
C ILE A 185 -10.43 8.57 1.02
N LEU A 186 -11.07 8.60 2.18
CA LEU A 186 -10.96 9.72 3.13
C LEU A 186 -9.53 9.86 3.67
N SER A 187 -8.89 8.73 4.00
CA SER A 187 -7.52 8.72 4.50
C SER A 187 -6.54 9.27 3.46
N LEU A 188 -6.72 8.90 2.20
CA LEU A 188 -5.88 9.35 1.09
C LEU A 188 -6.09 10.83 0.80
N SER A 189 -7.34 11.31 0.65
CA SER A 189 -7.63 12.73 0.40
C SER A 189 -7.08 13.62 1.51
N ARG A 190 -7.23 13.18 2.77
CA ARG A 190 -6.63 13.88 3.92
C ARG A 190 -5.11 13.92 3.85
N ALA A 191 -4.46 12.82 3.46
CA ALA A 191 -3.01 12.77 3.34
C ALA A 191 -2.51 13.67 2.19
N LEU A 192 -3.20 13.70 1.05
CA LEU A 192 -2.92 14.59 -0.06
C LEU A 192 -3.03 16.07 0.36
N GLY A 193 -4.12 16.45 1.02
CA GLY A 193 -4.29 17.79 1.57
C GLY A 193 -3.19 18.17 2.57
N LYS A 194 -2.75 17.24 3.43
CA LYS A 194 -1.68 17.47 4.42
C LYS A 194 -0.34 17.83 3.77
N ILE A 195 -0.04 17.29 2.59
CA ILE A 195 1.21 17.59 1.86
C ILE A 195 1.06 18.72 0.84
N GLY A 196 -0.07 19.40 0.81
CA GLY A 196 -0.35 20.49 -0.14
C GLY A 196 -0.44 20.01 -1.60
N PHE A 197 -0.94 18.79 -1.83
CA PHE A 197 -1.26 18.32 -3.17
C PHE A 197 -2.70 18.71 -3.51
N ASP A 198 -2.89 19.45 -4.59
CA ASP A 198 -4.22 19.79 -5.08
C ASP A 198 -4.84 18.57 -5.77
N PHE A 199 -5.88 18.03 -5.15
CA PHE A 199 -6.58 16.84 -5.62
C PHE A 199 -7.99 17.15 -6.17
N ARG A 200 -8.33 18.44 -6.36
CA ARG A 200 -9.60 18.84 -6.97
C ARG A 200 -9.73 18.22 -8.36
N ASP A 201 -10.86 17.62 -8.63
CA ASP A 201 -11.22 16.96 -9.89
C ASP A 201 -10.24 15.85 -10.35
N LYS A 202 -9.33 15.40 -9.46
CA LYS A 202 -8.37 14.34 -9.78
C LYS A 202 -8.85 12.94 -9.46
N PHE A 203 -9.85 12.77 -8.60
CA PHE A 203 -10.36 11.45 -8.28
C PHE A 203 -11.30 10.91 -9.37
N ILE A 204 -11.06 9.66 -9.78
CA ILE A 204 -11.96 8.88 -10.61
C ILE A 204 -12.61 7.84 -9.72
N PHE A 205 -13.83 8.12 -9.25
CA PHE A 205 -14.57 7.16 -8.43
C PHE A 205 -15.27 6.13 -9.30
N VAL A 206 -15.01 4.85 -8.97
CA VAL A 206 -15.55 3.69 -9.69
C VAL A 206 -16.31 2.81 -8.70
N GLU A 207 -17.55 2.50 -9.02
CA GLU A 207 -18.34 1.58 -8.21
C GLU A 207 -17.76 0.16 -8.28
N ARG A 208 -17.68 -0.52 -7.13
CA ARG A 208 -17.11 -1.87 -7.05
C ARG A 208 -18.01 -2.90 -7.71
N LEU A 209 -17.39 -3.86 -8.36
CA LEU A 209 -18.09 -5.05 -8.82
C LEU A 209 -18.53 -5.91 -7.63
N GLU A 210 -19.77 -6.34 -7.66
CA GLU A 210 -20.28 -7.35 -6.73
C GLU A 210 -19.72 -8.74 -7.03
N GLY A 211 -19.77 -9.62 -6.04
CA GLY A 211 -19.35 -11.02 -6.20
C GLY A 211 -17.84 -11.26 -6.30
N VAL A 212 -16.99 -10.21 -6.16
CA VAL A 212 -15.53 -10.35 -6.19
C VAL A 212 -14.91 -10.04 -4.84
N SER A 213 -14.17 -11.00 -4.28
CA SER A 213 -13.55 -10.87 -2.96
C SER A 213 -12.09 -11.32 -2.94
N GLY A 214 -11.18 -10.37 -2.74
CA GLY A 214 -9.76 -10.69 -2.55
C GLY A 214 -9.49 -11.56 -1.33
N THR A 215 -10.34 -11.52 -0.30
CA THR A 215 -10.22 -12.37 0.88
C THR A 215 -10.54 -13.83 0.54
N LEU A 216 -11.64 -14.09 -0.15
CA LEU A 216 -12.00 -15.46 -0.59
C LEU A 216 -10.92 -16.04 -1.51
N ILE A 217 -10.37 -15.24 -2.42
CA ILE A 217 -9.30 -15.69 -3.33
C ILE A 217 -8.05 -16.09 -2.52
N ARG A 218 -7.63 -15.28 -1.54
CA ARG A 218 -6.47 -15.61 -0.69
C ARG A 218 -6.70 -16.87 0.15
N GLU A 219 -7.89 -17.04 0.70
CA GLU A 219 -8.26 -18.23 1.47
C GLU A 219 -8.29 -19.49 0.61
N ALA A 220 -8.86 -19.42 -0.58
CA ALA A 220 -8.89 -20.55 -1.51
C ALA A 220 -7.48 -20.95 -1.97
N ALA A 221 -6.66 -19.97 -2.36
CA ALA A 221 -5.28 -20.22 -2.77
C ALA A 221 -4.42 -20.80 -1.63
N SER A 222 -4.64 -20.38 -0.37
CA SER A 222 -3.90 -20.92 0.77
C SER A 222 -4.31 -22.35 1.15
N LYS A 223 -5.44 -22.82 0.65
CA LYS A 223 -5.99 -24.17 0.89
C LYS A 223 -5.95 -25.06 -0.35
N ASP A 224 -5.20 -24.65 -1.37
CA ASP A 224 -5.12 -25.35 -2.67
C ASP A 224 -6.50 -25.55 -3.36
N ARG A 225 -7.40 -24.56 -3.18
CA ARG A 225 -8.76 -24.58 -3.75
C ARG A 225 -8.98 -23.43 -4.73
N LEU A 226 -7.93 -23.05 -5.47
CA LEU A 226 -7.97 -21.90 -6.39
C LEU A 226 -9.05 -22.04 -7.46
N SER A 227 -9.38 -23.27 -7.88
CA SER A 227 -10.45 -23.55 -8.85
C SER A 227 -11.84 -23.05 -8.43
N GLU A 228 -12.09 -22.91 -7.12
CA GLU A 228 -13.39 -22.43 -6.62
C GLU A 228 -13.62 -20.93 -6.83
N VAL A 229 -12.57 -20.17 -7.16
CA VAL A 229 -12.56 -18.69 -7.24
C VAL A 229 -11.91 -18.15 -8.52
N GLU A 230 -11.63 -19.02 -9.49
CA GLU A 230 -10.99 -18.61 -10.76
C GLU A 230 -11.83 -17.60 -11.54
N ASP A 231 -13.15 -17.70 -11.42
CA ASP A 231 -14.09 -16.75 -12.02
C ASP A 231 -13.98 -15.32 -11.47
N MET A 232 -13.36 -15.13 -10.31
CA MET A 232 -13.08 -13.80 -9.75
C MET A 232 -11.81 -13.17 -10.29
N LEU A 233 -10.97 -13.94 -11.00
CA LEU A 233 -9.66 -13.50 -11.50
C LEU A 233 -9.68 -13.18 -13.00
N PRO A 234 -8.92 -12.16 -13.45
CA PRO A 234 -8.56 -12.06 -14.86
C PRO A 234 -7.70 -13.26 -15.28
N PRO A 235 -7.84 -13.76 -16.52
CA PRO A 235 -7.02 -14.88 -17.03
C PRO A 235 -5.51 -14.64 -16.89
N GLU A 236 -5.06 -13.40 -17.07
CA GLU A 236 -3.67 -12.98 -16.96
C GLU A 236 -3.16 -13.17 -15.51
N THR A 237 -3.94 -12.70 -14.54
CA THR A 237 -3.60 -12.87 -13.11
C THR A 237 -3.59 -14.34 -12.72
N LEU A 238 -4.56 -15.11 -13.17
CA LEU A 238 -4.65 -16.55 -12.90
C LEU A 238 -3.43 -17.28 -13.44
N ARG A 239 -2.98 -16.93 -14.67
CA ARG A 239 -1.77 -17.50 -15.26
C ARG A 239 -0.53 -17.21 -14.43
N VAL A 240 -0.31 -15.93 -14.04
CA VAL A 240 0.83 -15.57 -13.18
C VAL A 240 0.77 -16.29 -11.84
N LEU A 241 -0.40 -16.35 -11.19
CA LEU A 241 -0.55 -17.02 -9.90
C LEU A 241 -0.26 -18.53 -9.99
N ARG A 242 -0.75 -19.19 -11.03
CA ARG A 242 -0.47 -20.62 -11.27
C ARG A 242 1.01 -20.88 -11.53
N ASP A 243 1.67 -20.02 -12.30
CA ASP A 243 3.12 -20.11 -12.53
C ASP A 243 3.90 -19.97 -11.21
N GLU A 244 3.55 -18.99 -10.39
CA GLU A 244 4.20 -18.78 -9.09
C GLU A 244 3.97 -19.98 -8.13
N ILE A 245 2.76 -20.55 -8.13
CA ILE A 245 2.45 -21.77 -7.34
C ILE A 245 3.27 -22.96 -7.86
N SER A 246 3.30 -23.18 -9.16
CA SER A 246 4.03 -24.32 -9.75
C SER A 246 5.53 -24.27 -9.46
N GLN A 247 6.08 -23.07 -9.29
CA GLN A 247 7.50 -22.85 -8.96
C GLN A 247 7.75 -22.74 -7.45
N GLY A 248 6.75 -22.97 -6.60
CA GLY A 248 6.87 -22.91 -5.14
C GLY A 248 7.11 -21.50 -4.59
N ARG A 249 6.79 -20.44 -5.35
CA ARG A 249 6.93 -19.02 -4.95
C ARG A 249 5.63 -18.39 -4.45
N ALA A 250 4.53 -19.05 -4.59
CA ALA A 250 3.21 -18.68 -4.07
C ALA A 250 2.50 -19.91 -3.50
N PRO A 251 1.53 -19.72 -2.59
CA PRO A 251 1.22 -18.48 -1.87
C PRO A 251 2.23 -18.17 -0.74
N LEU A 252 2.43 -16.88 -0.44
CA LEU A 252 3.42 -16.43 0.57
C LEU A 252 2.89 -16.48 2.02
N HIS A 253 1.72 -17.06 2.27
CA HIS A 253 1.05 -17.03 3.58
C HIS A 253 1.84 -17.71 4.73
N GLU A 254 2.77 -18.63 4.41
CA GLU A 254 3.62 -19.32 5.40
C GLU A 254 5.02 -18.68 5.54
N THR A 255 5.29 -17.56 4.89
CA THR A 255 6.63 -16.95 4.91
C THR A 255 6.95 -16.20 6.20
N ARG A 256 6.03 -16.12 7.16
CA ARG A 256 6.27 -15.47 8.44
C ARG A 256 7.25 -16.28 9.29
N LEU A 257 8.35 -15.64 9.71
CA LEU A 257 9.38 -16.25 10.56
C LEU A 257 8.91 -16.27 12.02
N LYS A 258 8.10 -17.27 12.37
CA LYS A 258 7.46 -17.40 13.67
C LYS A 258 8.47 -17.42 14.82
N ASP A 259 9.52 -18.21 14.67
CA ASP A 259 10.56 -18.37 15.69
C ASP A 259 11.28 -17.04 15.97
N LYS A 260 11.59 -16.28 14.91
CA LYS A 260 12.22 -14.96 15.03
C LYS A 260 11.31 -13.95 15.75
N ILE A 261 10.00 -13.99 15.52
CA ILE A 261 9.05 -13.12 16.22
C ILE A 261 9.02 -13.46 17.70
N ILE A 262 8.91 -14.76 18.03
CA ILE A 262 8.87 -15.26 19.41
C ILE A 262 10.19 -14.92 20.12
N GLU A 263 11.32 -15.19 19.49
CA GLU A 263 12.64 -14.83 19.99
C GLU A 263 12.71 -13.33 20.31
N ASN A 264 12.42 -12.46 19.34
CA ASN A 264 12.47 -11.01 19.52
C ASN A 264 11.50 -10.52 20.59
N ALA A 265 10.30 -11.11 20.69
CA ALA A 265 9.37 -10.77 21.75
C ALA A 265 9.91 -11.17 23.15
N ASN A 266 10.71 -12.22 23.25
CA ASN A 266 11.27 -12.69 24.53
C ASN A 266 12.57 -11.99 24.96
N ILE A 267 13.43 -11.57 23.99
CA ILE A 267 14.77 -11.08 24.34
C ILE A 267 14.92 -9.55 24.31
N LEU A 268 14.12 -8.82 23.48
CA LEU A 268 14.29 -7.38 23.35
C LEU A 268 13.95 -6.67 24.66
N GLU A 269 14.83 -5.80 25.12
CA GLU A 269 14.61 -4.98 26.30
C GLU A 269 13.51 -3.93 26.06
N HIS A 270 12.99 -3.34 27.14
CA HIS A 270 11.89 -2.38 27.08
C HIS A 270 12.18 -1.21 26.12
N ASP A 271 13.37 -0.61 26.22
CA ASP A 271 13.76 0.52 25.38
C ASP A 271 13.95 0.11 23.91
N GLU A 272 14.40 -1.12 23.66
CA GLU A 272 14.51 -1.67 22.31
C GLU A 272 13.11 -1.84 21.70
N LEU A 273 12.16 -2.39 22.46
CA LEU A 273 10.76 -2.49 22.04
C LEU A 273 10.14 -1.12 21.75
N LEU A 274 10.38 -0.13 22.63
CA LEU A 274 9.92 1.25 22.42
C LEU A 274 10.52 1.90 21.18
N ASN A 275 11.69 1.52 20.75
CA ASN A 275 12.33 2.01 19.54
C ASN A 275 11.78 1.37 18.26
N LEU A 276 11.06 0.27 18.36
CA LEU A 276 10.40 -0.35 17.20
C LEU A 276 9.22 0.49 16.72
N ASN A 277 9.02 0.54 15.40
CA ASN A 277 7.87 1.24 14.85
C ASN A 277 6.56 0.60 15.33
N LEU A 278 5.52 1.37 15.52
CA LEU A 278 4.21 0.98 16.04
C LEU A 278 4.16 0.61 17.54
N PHE A 279 5.29 0.53 18.25
CA PHE A 279 5.29 0.26 19.68
C PHE A 279 5.07 1.55 20.48
N ASP A 280 4.19 1.48 21.45
CA ASP A 280 3.99 2.47 22.52
C ASP A 280 4.29 1.84 23.89
N GLU A 281 4.29 2.66 24.94
CA GLU A 281 4.53 2.19 26.33
C GLU A 281 3.61 1.02 26.72
N LYS A 282 2.32 1.10 26.35
CA LYS A 282 1.36 0.06 26.71
C LYS A 282 1.68 -1.26 26.04
N THR A 283 2.10 -1.21 24.78
CA THR A 283 2.44 -2.41 24.01
C THR A 283 3.77 -3.00 24.48
N ALA A 284 4.79 -2.17 24.76
CA ALA A 284 6.07 -2.61 25.27
C ALA A 284 5.91 -3.27 26.64
N ASN A 285 5.23 -2.61 27.58
CA ASN A 285 4.94 -3.17 28.91
C ASN A 285 4.18 -4.48 28.83
N ALA A 286 3.14 -4.55 27.99
CA ALA A 286 2.37 -5.79 27.81
C ALA A 286 3.23 -6.95 27.32
N ILE A 287 4.20 -6.70 26.42
CA ILE A 287 5.15 -7.74 25.97
C ILE A 287 6.06 -8.15 27.13
N ILE A 288 6.66 -7.21 27.88
CA ILE A 288 7.59 -7.52 28.98
C ILE A 288 6.90 -8.32 30.09
N GLU A 289 5.71 -7.89 30.52
CA GLU A 289 4.96 -8.47 31.63
C GLU A 289 4.42 -9.88 31.36
N ASN A 290 4.24 -10.26 30.09
CA ASN A 290 3.64 -11.55 29.70
C ASN A 290 4.66 -12.57 29.18
N ARG A 291 5.96 -12.31 29.32
CA ARG A 291 7.01 -13.29 28.98
C ARG A 291 7.02 -14.46 29.97
N PRO A 292 7.47 -15.66 29.53
CA PRO A 292 7.94 -16.01 28.18
C PRO A 292 6.79 -16.37 27.22
N PHE A 293 6.99 -16.08 25.92
CA PHE A 293 6.07 -16.49 24.86
C PHE A 293 6.56 -17.77 24.17
N ASN A 294 5.64 -18.69 23.87
CA ASN A 294 5.88 -19.92 23.13
C ASN A 294 5.16 -19.91 21.76
N SER A 295 4.29 -18.94 21.54
CA SER A 295 3.51 -18.85 20.33
C SER A 295 3.18 -17.41 19.94
N ILE A 296 2.96 -17.19 18.62
CA ILE A 296 2.44 -15.91 18.10
C ILE A 296 1.05 -15.60 18.70
N GLY A 297 0.25 -16.64 19.00
CA GLY A 297 -1.08 -16.47 19.59
C GLY A 297 -1.01 -15.78 20.95
N GLU A 298 -0.07 -16.16 21.80
CA GLU A 298 0.17 -15.51 23.11
C GLU A 298 0.58 -14.04 22.95
N ILE A 299 1.48 -13.75 22.01
CA ILE A 299 1.89 -12.37 21.70
C ILE A 299 0.68 -11.53 21.25
N LEU A 300 -0.16 -12.05 20.33
CA LEU A 300 -1.36 -11.35 19.88
C LEU A 300 -2.38 -11.13 21.00
N ALA A 301 -2.47 -12.06 21.94
CA ALA A 301 -3.39 -11.99 23.07
C ALA A 301 -2.98 -10.91 24.08
N CYS A 302 -1.68 -10.73 24.34
CA CYS A 302 -1.18 -9.74 25.30
C CYS A 302 -1.24 -8.30 24.75
N ILE A 303 -1.21 -8.08 23.42
CA ILE A 303 -1.32 -6.73 22.83
C ILE A 303 -2.63 -6.07 23.29
N PRO A 304 -2.60 -4.83 23.82
CA PRO A 304 -3.73 -4.19 24.46
C PRO A 304 -5.02 -4.20 23.65
N ARG A 305 -6.15 -4.25 24.36
CA ARG A 305 -7.49 -4.09 23.75
C ARG A 305 -7.63 -2.69 23.15
N GLY A 306 -8.42 -2.58 22.05
CA GLY A 306 -8.64 -1.31 21.34
C GLY A 306 -7.84 -1.21 20.05
N PHE A 307 -6.78 -1.98 19.88
CA PHE A 307 -6.11 -2.10 18.57
C PHE A 307 -6.88 -3.05 17.63
N SER A 308 -7.00 -2.65 16.36
CA SER A 308 -7.59 -3.51 15.34
C SER A 308 -6.72 -4.77 15.13
N ARG A 309 -7.34 -5.87 14.66
CA ARG A 309 -6.61 -7.10 14.29
C ARG A 309 -5.47 -6.81 13.30
N HIS A 310 -5.70 -5.90 12.36
CA HIS A 310 -4.69 -5.49 11.38
C HIS A 310 -3.50 -4.79 12.02
N TYR A 311 -3.74 -3.92 13.00
CA TYR A 311 -2.67 -3.27 13.74
C TYR A 311 -1.82 -4.29 14.52
N LYS A 312 -2.46 -5.24 15.20
CA LYS A 312 -1.78 -6.33 15.92
C LYS A 312 -0.89 -7.18 14.99
N ASN A 313 -1.40 -7.51 13.80
CA ASN A 313 -0.61 -8.24 12.80
C ASN A 313 0.60 -7.44 12.29
N ARG A 314 0.48 -6.11 12.17
CA ARG A 314 1.62 -5.24 11.82
C ARG A 314 2.66 -5.18 12.93
N ILE A 315 2.27 -5.22 14.20
CA ILE A 315 3.20 -5.35 15.33
C ILE A 315 4.04 -6.64 15.19
N LEU A 316 3.42 -7.76 14.81
CA LEU A 316 4.18 -8.98 14.52
C LEU A 316 5.20 -8.78 13.38
N SER A 317 4.83 -8.05 12.34
CA SER A 317 5.75 -7.77 11.23
C SER A 317 6.90 -6.84 11.66
N VAL A 318 6.63 -5.92 12.56
CA VAL A 318 7.67 -5.04 13.15
C VAL A 318 8.62 -5.82 14.05
N LEU A 319 8.11 -6.74 14.88
CA LEU A 319 8.95 -7.67 15.67
C LEU A 319 9.81 -8.56 14.76
N GLU A 320 9.21 -9.09 13.69
CA GLU A 320 9.88 -9.93 12.70
C GLU A 320 11.07 -9.23 12.03
N ALA A 321 10.88 -7.98 11.61
CA ALA A 321 11.84 -7.20 10.84
C ALA A 321 12.72 -6.27 11.69
N LYS A 322 12.45 -6.08 12.98
CA LYS A 322 13.11 -5.12 13.88
C LYS A 322 13.21 -3.69 13.30
N VAL A 323 12.15 -3.21 12.67
CA VAL A 323 12.18 -1.89 12.04
C VAL A 323 11.97 -0.78 13.06
N HIS A 324 12.96 0.11 13.19
CA HIS A 324 12.95 1.21 14.14
C HIS A 324 12.10 2.39 13.68
N LYS A 325 11.39 3.04 14.63
CA LYS A 325 10.55 4.21 14.34
C LYS A 325 11.34 5.39 13.76
N GLY A 326 12.58 5.59 14.19
CA GLY A 326 13.44 6.64 13.64
C GLY A 326 13.76 6.45 12.16
N LEU A 327 13.99 5.20 11.73
CA LEU A 327 14.19 4.86 10.32
C LEU A 327 12.93 5.11 9.49
N ILE A 328 11.77 4.66 9.98
CA ILE A 328 10.49 4.89 9.30
C ILE A 328 10.15 6.39 9.23
N SER A 329 10.44 7.17 10.28
CA SER A 329 10.21 8.62 10.24
C SER A 329 11.04 9.30 9.15
N LYS A 330 12.34 9.01 9.05
CA LYS A 330 13.20 9.50 7.98
C LYS A 330 12.72 9.05 6.60
N TYR A 331 12.33 7.78 6.48
CA TYR A 331 11.77 7.25 5.24
C TYR A 331 10.53 8.04 4.81
N ILE A 332 9.60 8.30 5.72
CA ILE A 332 8.38 9.05 5.39
C ILE A 332 8.70 10.50 5.01
N GLU A 333 9.63 11.15 5.70
CA GLU A 333 9.99 12.56 5.43
C GLU A 333 10.48 12.78 4.00
N ASN A 334 11.19 11.82 3.47
CA ASN A 334 11.90 11.95 2.19
C ASN A 334 11.28 11.12 1.04
N TYR A 335 10.32 10.25 1.34
CA TYR A 335 9.73 9.34 0.35
C TYR A 335 8.95 10.07 -0.76
N PRO A 336 9.05 9.65 -2.02
CA PRO A 336 10.05 8.70 -2.53
C PRO A 336 11.35 9.43 -2.96
N SER A 337 12.52 8.90 -2.58
CA SER A 337 13.81 9.37 -3.09
C SER A 337 14.04 8.94 -4.53
N THR A 338 13.61 7.72 -4.81
CA THR A 338 13.75 7.06 -6.10
C THR A 338 12.43 6.36 -6.43
N ILE A 339 11.99 6.50 -7.66
CA ILE A 339 10.86 5.74 -8.18
C ILE A 339 11.43 4.47 -8.79
N ARG A 340 11.15 3.31 -8.15
CA ARG A 340 11.56 2.01 -8.65
C ARG A 340 10.49 1.43 -9.54
N VAL A 341 10.82 1.27 -10.81
CA VAL A 341 9.97 0.59 -11.79
C VAL A 341 10.19 -0.91 -11.63
N LEU A 342 9.13 -1.63 -11.29
CA LEU A 342 9.14 -3.09 -11.10
C LEU A 342 8.86 -3.85 -12.39
N ASP A 343 8.04 -3.23 -13.27
CA ASP A 343 7.67 -3.78 -14.58
C ASP A 343 7.04 -2.68 -15.45
N TYR A 344 7.04 -2.84 -16.74
CA TYR A 344 6.47 -1.90 -17.71
C TYR A 344 6.03 -2.62 -19.00
N MET A 345 5.12 -2.02 -19.76
CA MET A 345 4.54 -2.63 -20.95
C MET A 345 5.59 -2.84 -22.05
N ASP A 346 6.33 -1.79 -22.41
CA ASP A 346 7.40 -1.77 -23.41
C ASP A 346 8.34 -0.57 -23.19
N GLU A 347 9.43 -0.54 -23.97
CA GLU A 347 10.46 0.52 -23.86
C GLU A 347 9.96 1.91 -24.26
N GLU A 348 8.97 1.99 -25.16
CA GLU A 348 8.37 3.26 -25.56
C GLU A 348 7.57 3.86 -24.41
N VAL A 349 6.75 3.06 -23.75
CA VAL A 349 6.00 3.43 -22.56
C VAL A 349 6.94 3.82 -21.40
N LEU A 350 8.03 3.08 -21.18
CA LEU A 350 9.03 3.43 -20.17
C LEU A 350 9.69 4.78 -20.47
N LYS A 351 10.02 5.03 -21.74
CA LYS A 351 10.57 6.32 -22.17
C LYS A 351 9.59 7.46 -21.93
N GLU A 352 8.33 7.31 -22.35
CA GLU A 352 7.29 8.32 -22.12
C GLU A 352 7.08 8.61 -20.64
N PHE A 353 7.10 7.57 -19.80
CA PHE A 353 7.02 7.72 -18.35
C PHE A 353 8.21 8.52 -17.79
N LYS A 354 9.44 8.24 -18.22
CA LYS A 354 10.64 9.01 -17.86
C LYS A 354 10.52 10.47 -18.31
N ASP A 355 10.06 10.69 -19.55
CA ASP A 355 9.89 12.02 -20.15
C ASP A 355 8.80 12.85 -19.44
N ARG A 356 7.81 12.18 -18.83
CA ARG A 356 6.74 12.82 -18.05
C ARG A 356 7.18 13.29 -16.66
N ILE A 357 8.15 12.60 -16.04
CA ILE A 357 8.67 12.91 -14.71
C ILE A 357 10.20 13.08 -14.68
N PRO A 358 10.80 13.93 -15.55
CA PRO A 358 12.24 14.04 -15.75
C PRO A 358 13.00 14.53 -14.50
N HIS A 359 12.29 15.16 -13.58
CA HIS A 359 12.82 15.66 -12.31
C HIS A 359 12.90 14.59 -11.21
N ARG A 360 12.60 13.32 -11.53
CA ARG A 360 12.65 12.22 -10.59
C ARG A 360 13.76 11.24 -10.94
N ARG A 361 14.44 10.75 -9.90
CA ARG A 361 15.34 9.61 -10.05
C ARG A 361 14.51 8.35 -10.27
N LEU A 362 14.87 7.59 -11.30
CA LEU A 362 14.23 6.33 -11.66
C LEU A 362 15.26 5.21 -11.62
N GLU A 363 14.86 4.08 -11.06
CA GLU A 363 15.57 2.81 -11.14
C GLU A 363 14.64 1.77 -11.76
N VAL A 364 15.13 1.00 -12.72
CA VAL A 364 14.38 -0.09 -13.33
C VAL A 364 14.90 -1.41 -12.74
N TRP A 365 14.03 -2.14 -12.10
CA TRP A 365 14.33 -3.44 -11.52
C TRP A 365 13.75 -4.52 -12.43
N GLN A 366 14.64 -5.33 -13.00
CA GLN A 366 14.28 -6.50 -13.82
C GLN A 366 14.39 -7.79 -13.02
#